data_e0033b1d510bccb3e18578b86f3824f4
#
_entry.id   e0033b1d510bccb3e18578b86f3824f4
#
_cell.length_a   1.000
_cell.length_b   1.000
_cell.length_c   1.000
_cell.angle_alpha   90.00
_cell.angle_beta   90.00
_cell.angle_gamma   90.00
#
_symmetry.space_group_name_H-M   'P 1'
#
loop_
_entity.id
_entity.type
_entity.pdbx_description
1 polymer ?
#
loop_
_entity_poly.entity_id
_entity_poly.type
_entity_poly.pdbx_seq_one_letter_code
_entity_poly.pdbx_strand_id
1 'polypeptide(L)'
;MADTKYVIGLDYGSDSVRALVVEVATGKTVATSVKYYPRWKKGLYCTPLENKWRQHPLDYIEVLEASVKEALSLCPEGTAENVIGMSFDTTGSTPAFVDETGTPLAMKPEFAENPNAMFVLWKDHTAVKEAAEINEACHKEGAVDYTAYEGGIYSSEWWWAKILHVLREDEAVRDAAYSVVEHCDWMPALITGCKSAKDIVRARCSAGHKMMWHEKWGGLPPQEVLSSLDPLLDGYRDRLFTDTETADKAVGTLPQE
;
A
#
# COMPACT_ATOMS: atom_id res chain seq x y z
N MET A 1 -15.99 18.69 -33.03
CA MET A 1 -14.77 17.89 -32.84
C MET A 1 -15.02 17.10 -31.58
N ALA A 2 -14.67 15.82 -31.51
CA ALA A 2 -14.79 15.09 -30.25
C ALA A 2 -13.83 15.72 -29.24
N ASP A 3 -14.29 15.90 -27.99
CA ASP A 3 -13.46 16.49 -26.94
C ASP A 3 -12.25 15.58 -26.68
N THR A 4 -11.06 16.16 -26.63
CA THR A 4 -9.84 15.42 -26.31
C THR A 4 -9.95 14.85 -24.90
N LYS A 5 -9.68 13.55 -24.70
CA LYS A 5 -9.75 12.87 -23.42
C LYS A 5 -8.37 12.68 -22.82
N TYR A 6 -8.31 12.76 -21.51
CA TYR A 6 -7.08 12.68 -20.74
C TYR A 6 -7.19 11.64 -19.63
N VAL A 7 -6.04 11.15 -19.18
CA VAL A 7 -5.90 10.33 -17.97
C VAL A 7 -4.79 10.89 -17.10
N ILE A 8 -4.84 10.62 -15.80
CA ILE A 8 -3.80 11.01 -14.85
C ILE A 8 -3.13 9.75 -14.32
N GLY A 9 -1.81 9.66 -14.47
CA GLY A 9 -0.97 8.67 -13.80
C GLY A 9 -0.30 9.30 -12.58
N LEU A 10 -0.28 8.55 -11.48
CA LEU A 10 0.35 8.94 -10.23
C LEU A 10 1.40 7.90 -9.84
N ASP A 11 2.64 8.31 -9.72
CA ASP A 11 3.79 7.48 -9.34
C ASP A 11 4.28 7.93 -7.95
N TYR A 12 3.96 7.14 -6.93
CA TYR A 12 4.36 7.34 -5.53
C TYR A 12 5.70 6.65 -5.26
N GLY A 13 6.78 7.40 -5.47
CA GLY A 13 8.13 6.94 -5.16
C GLY A 13 8.47 7.00 -3.66
N SER A 14 9.75 6.82 -3.33
CA SER A 14 10.23 6.79 -1.95
C SER A 14 10.23 8.16 -1.25
N ASP A 15 10.30 9.26 -1.99
CA ASP A 15 10.45 10.62 -1.44
C ASP A 15 9.49 11.65 -2.02
N SER A 16 8.78 11.28 -3.08
CA SER A 16 7.95 12.19 -3.87
C SER A 16 6.87 11.44 -4.63
N VAL A 17 5.84 12.18 -5.06
CA VAL A 17 4.89 11.74 -6.06
C VAL A 17 5.10 12.52 -7.37
N ARG A 18 4.95 11.82 -8.48
CA ARG A 18 4.86 12.41 -9.80
C ARG A 18 3.45 12.24 -10.33
N ALA A 19 2.83 13.36 -10.75
CA ALA A 19 1.57 13.35 -11.50
C ALA A 19 1.87 13.60 -13.00
N LEU A 20 1.28 12.79 -13.87
CA LEU A 20 1.34 12.92 -15.32
C LEU A 20 -0.07 13.07 -15.87
N VAL A 21 -0.30 14.08 -16.70
CA VAL A 21 -1.52 14.20 -17.50
C VAL A 21 -1.20 13.76 -18.92
N VAL A 22 -1.91 12.76 -19.43
CA VAL A 22 -1.65 12.10 -20.70
C VAL A 22 -2.89 12.18 -21.59
N GLU A 23 -2.69 12.59 -22.86
CA GLU A 23 -3.73 12.55 -23.89
C GLU A 23 -3.97 11.10 -24.32
N VAL A 24 -5.22 10.63 -24.21
CA VAL A 24 -5.56 9.22 -24.45
C VAL A 24 -5.32 8.79 -25.90
N ALA A 25 -5.67 9.66 -26.87
CA ALA A 25 -5.58 9.32 -28.29
C ALA A 25 -4.15 9.12 -28.80
N THR A 26 -3.18 9.84 -28.22
CA THR A 26 -1.80 9.88 -28.71
C THR A 26 -0.79 9.26 -27.75
N GLY A 27 -1.16 9.07 -26.48
CA GLY A 27 -0.23 8.71 -25.40
C GLY A 27 0.76 9.82 -25.04
N LYS A 28 0.55 11.04 -25.55
CA LYS A 28 1.44 12.18 -25.29
C LYS A 28 1.23 12.71 -23.87
N THR A 29 2.32 12.86 -23.13
CA THR A 29 2.32 13.60 -21.86
C THR A 29 2.10 15.08 -22.14
N VAL A 30 1.04 15.64 -21.55
CA VAL A 30 0.65 17.04 -21.68
C VAL A 30 1.31 17.90 -20.62
N ALA A 31 1.31 17.40 -19.38
CA ALA A 31 1.94 18.07 -18.24
C ALA A 31 2.44 17.06 -17.22
N THR A 32 3.39 17.50 -16.39
CA THR A 32 3.91 16.72 -15.26
C THR A 32 4.11 17.64 -14.05
N SER A 33 3.96 17.08 -12.86
CA SER A 33 4.31 17.74 -11.59
C SER A 33 5.00 16.74 -10.67
N VAL A 34 5.91 17.23 -9.84
CA VAL A 34 6.58 16.43 -8.80
C VAL A 34 6.45 17.14 -7.46
N LYS A 35 5.99 16.43 -6.44
CA LYS A 35 5.89 16.94 -5.07
C LYS A 35 6.58 16.00 -4.10
N TYR A 36 7.49 16.58 -3.29
CA TYR A 36 8.21 15.84 -2.27
C TYR A 36 7.40 15.75 -0.98
N TYR A 37 7.47 14.61 -0.31
CA TYR A 37 6.79 14.38 0.98
C TYR A 37 7.36 15.30 2.07
N PRO A 38 6.54 16.18 2.69
CA PRO A 38 7.07 17.21 3.60
C PRO A 38 7.72 16.65 4.86
N ARG A 39 7.15 15.58 5.44
CA ARG A 39 7.66 14.94 6.67
C ARG A 39 8.91 14.11 6.38
N TRP A 40 8.88 13.34 5.31
CA TRP A 40 10.02 12.58 4.81
C TRP A 40 11.24 13.47 4.54
N LYS A 41 11.04 14.60 3.87
CA LYS A 41 12.12 15.57 3.57
C LYS A 41 12.78 16.13 4.82
N LYS A 42 12.08 16.16 5.96
CA LYS A 42 12.61 16.54 7.26
C LYS A 42 13.27 15.38 8.00
N GLY A 43 13.29 14.19 7.45
CA GLY A 43 13.81 12.97 8.08
C GLY A 43 12.97 12.45 9.22
N LEU A 44 11.69 12.85 9.32
CA LEU A 44 10.80 12.41 10.39
C LEU A 44 10.45 10.92 10.24
N TYR A 45 10.31 10.25 11.38
CA TYR A 45 9.89 8.84 11.50
C TYR A 45 10.84 7.82 10.86
N CYS A 46 12.09 8.22 10.62
CA CYS A 46 13.13 7.39 10.05
C CYS A 46 14.34 7.31 10.97
N THR A 47 14.85 6.08 11.16
CA THR A 47 16.08 5.80 11.91
C THR A 47 17.01 4.97 11.02
N PRO A 48 17.85 5.63 10.19
CA PRO A 48 18.70 4.90 9.21
C PRO A 48 19.64 3.87 9.83
N LEU A 49 20.14 4.11 11.06
CA LEU A 49 21.02 3.17 11.78
C LEU A 49 20.30 1.87 12.16
N GLU A 50 18.97 1.89 12.26
CA GLU A 50 18.13 0.74 12.56
C GLU A 50 17.45 0.17 11.30
N ASN A 51 17.76 0.72 10.13
CA ASN A 51 17.06 0.42 8.87
C ASN A 51 15.55 0.63 8.98
N LYS A 52 15.11 1.55 9.83
CA LYS A 52 13.70 1.88 10.09
C LYS A 52 13.25 3.04 9.23
N TRP A 53 12.23 2.81 8.40
CA TRP A 53 11.72 3.77 7.45
C TRP A 53 10.20 3.79 7.46
N ARG A 54 9.61 4.89 7.95
CA ARG A 54 8.16 5.06 8.08
C ARG A 54 7.70 6.31 7.34
N GLN A 55 6.52 6.24 6.73
CA GLN A 55 5.91 7.38 6.04
C GLN A 55 4.51 7.66 6.58
N HIS A 56 4.28 8.89 6.97
CA HIS A 56 3.00 9.32 7.50
C HIS A 56 1.96 9.41 6.36
N PRO A 57 0.73 8.87 6.50
CA PRO A 57 -0.29 8.89 5.46
C PRO A 57 -0.67 10.30 4.97
N LEU A 58 -0.55 11.32 5.82
CA LEU A 58 -0.77 12.72 5.40
C LEU A 58 0.22 13.19 4.32
N ASP A 59 1.44 12.67 4.28
CA ASP A 59 2.39 13.01 3.22
C ASP A 59 1.82 12.61 1.85
N TYR A 60 1.19 11.44 1.76
CA TYR A 60 0.58 10.96 0.52
C TYR A 60 -0.63 11.78 0.09
N ILE A 61 -1.50 12.15 1.05
CA ILE A 61 -2.72 12.94 0.78
C ILE A 61 -2.35 14.36 0.34
N GLU A 62 -1.49 15.05 1.09
CA GLU A 62 -1.09 16.43 0.83
C GLU A 62 -0.42 16.57 -0.55
N VAL A 63 0.46 15.61 -0.90
CA VAL A 63 1.15 15.66 -2.19
C VAL A 63 0.29 15.21 -3.36
N LEU A 64 -0.70 14.32 -3.14
CA LEU A 64 -1.70 13.98 -4.15
C LEU A 64 -2.41 15.25 -4.64
N GLU A 65 -3.00 15.98 -3.70
CA GLU A 65 -3.73 17.20 -4.01
C GLU A 65 -2.82 18.24 -4.70
N ALA A 66 -1.65 18.48 -4.13
CA ALA A 66 -0.71 19.48 -4.65
C ALA A 66 -0.18 19.14 -6.05
N SER A 67 0.14 17.84 -6.30
CA SER A 67 0.70 17.42 -7.58
C SER A 67 -0.34 17.41 -8.69
N VAL A 68 -1.56 16.95 -8.42
CA VAL A 68 -2.65 16.93 -9.41
C VAL A 68 -3.08 18.35 -9.76
N LYS A 69 -3.25 19.23 -8.77
CA LYS A 69 -3.60 20.64 -9.02
C LYS A 69 -2.54 21.35 -9.88
N GLU A 70 -1.25 21.16 -9.56
CA GLU A 70 -0.18 21.76 -10.34
C GLU A 70 -0.13 21.18 -11.77
N ALA A 71 -0.19 19.85 -11.94
CA ALA A 71 -0.17 19.24 -13.26
C ALA A 71 -1.33 19.75 -14.13
N LEU A 72 -2.54 19.84 -13.59
CA LEU A 72 -3.70 20.37 -14.32
C LEU A 72 -3.57 21.85 -14.64
N SER A 73 -2.97 22.64 -13.74
CA SER A 73 -2.74 24.08 -14.00
C SER A 73 -1.77 24.37 -15.16
N LEU A 74 -0.94 23.39 -15.51
CA LEU A 74 0.00 23.46 -16.65
C LEU A 74 -0.62 22.94 -17.97
N CYS A 75 -1.85 22.43 -17.91
CA CYS A 75 -2.57 21.94 -19.08
C CYS A 75 -3.38 23.04 -19.78
N PRO A 76 -3.82 22.82 -21.03
CA PRO A 76 -4.81 23.66 -21.69
C PRO A 76 -6.09 23.77 -20.89
N GLU A 77 -6.80 24.90 -21.04
CA GLU A 77 -8.14 25.11 -20.45
C GLU A 77 -9.11 23.97 -20.85
N GLY A 78 -9.96 23.53 -19.93
CA GLY A 78 -10.91 22.43 -20.17
C GLY A 78 -10.31 21.03 -20.07
N THR A 79 -9.02 20.88 -19.71
CA THR A 79 -8.41 19.55 -19.56
C THR A 79 -9.01 18.78 -18.37
N ALA A 80 -9.23 19.45 -17.25
CA ALA A 80 -9.73 18.81 -16.02
C ALA A 80 -11.08 18.12 -16.23
N GLU A 81 -12.02 18.78 -16.90
CA GLU A 81 -13.36 18.30 -17.23
C GLU A 81 -13.34 17.10 -18.21
N ASN A 82 -12.22 16.89 -18.88
CA ASN A 82 -12.03 15.85 -19.86
C ASN A 82 -11.12 14.71 -19.36
N VAL A 83 -10.75 14.69 -18.09
CA VAL A 83 -10.07 13.56 -17.43
C VAL A 83 -11.08 12.43 -17.24
N ILE A 84 -10.81 11.27 -17.84
CA ILE A 84 -11.70 10.11 -17.82
C ILE A 84 -11.21 8.95 -16.95
N GLY A 85 -10.01 9.05 -16.40
CA GLY A 85 -9.44 8.02 -15.54
C GLY A 85 -8.19 8.46 -14.81
N MET A 86 -7.91 7.77 -13.70
CA MET A 86 -6.74 7.95 -12.87
C MET A 86 -6.18 6.59 -12.46
N SER A 87 -4.86 6.47 -12.39
CA SER A 87 -4.20 5.25 -11.90
C SER A 87 -3.05 5.59 -10.96
N PHE A 88 -2.72 4.62 -10.09
CA PHE A 88 -1.67 4.73 -9.09
C PHE A 88 -0.61 3.67 -9.31
N ASP A 89 0.64 4.08 -9.28
CA ASP A 89 1.79 3.22 -9.04
C ASP A 89 2.43 3.62 -7.71
N THR A 90 2.88 2.66 -6.92
CA THR A 90 3.42 2.92 -5.59
C THR A 90 4.61 2.02 -5.29
N THR A 91 5.43 2.42 -4.32
CA THR A 91 6.38 1.49 -3.73
C THR A 91 5.66 0.33 -3.05
N GLY A 92 6.25 -0.87 -3.08
CA GLY A 92 5.72 -2.10 -2.45
C GLY A 92 6.82 -3.07 -2.03
N SER A 93 6.66 -3.80 -0.92
CA SER A 93 5.55 -3.77 0.04
C SER A 93 5.67 -2.55 0.98
N THR A 94 4.59 -1.79 1.08
CA THR A 94 4.51 -0.61 1.93
C THR A 94 3.19 -0.67 2.72
N PRO A 95 3.05 -1.59 3.70
CA PRO A 95 1.85 -1.81 4.46
C PRO A 95 1.62 -0.76 5.56
N ALA A 96 0.35 -0.56 5.93
CA ALA A 96 -0.06 0.17 7.11
C ALA A 96 -1.21 -0.53 7.84
N PHE A 97 -1.22 -0.45 9.17
CA PHE A 97 -2.33 -0.91 10.00
C PHE A 97 -3.49 0.09 9.92
N VAL A 98 -4.70 -0.45 9.80
CA VAL A 98 -5.93 0.34 9.65
C VAL A 98 -7.01 -0.10 10.61
N ASP A 99 -7.94 0.79 10.89
CA ASP A 99 -9.18 0.47 11.60
C ASP A 99 -10.22 -0.19 10.67
N GLU A 100 -11.42 -0.48 11.19
CA GLU A 100 -12.52 -1.12 10.45
C GLU A 100 -12.95 -0.33 9.21
N THR A 101 -12.76 0.99 9.22
CA THR A 101 -13.11 1.86 8.08
C THR A 101 -12.06 1.87 6.97
N GLY A 102 -10.89 1.24 7.19
CA GLY A 102 -9.75 1.29 6.29
C GLY A 102 -8.88 2.55 6.47
N THR A 103 -9.07 3.29 7.56
CA THR A 103 -8.28 4.46 7.89
C THR A 103 -6.98 4.04 8.57
N PRO A 104 -5.79 4.44 8.07
CA PRO A 104 -4.51 4.18 8.73
C PRO A 104 -4.50 4.72 10.16
N LEU A 105 -3.98 3.93 11.11
CA LEU A 105 -4.00 4.31 12.53
C LEU A 105 -3.30 5.64 12.79
N ALA A 106 -2.21 5.96 12.07
CA ALA A 106 -1.52 7.24 12.19
C ALA A 106 -2.38 8.47 11.82
N MET A 107 -3.55 8.28 11.22
CA MET A 107 -4.54 9.36 10.99
C MET A 107 -5.35 9.70 12.26
N LYS A 108 -5.26 8.88 13.31
CA LYS A 108 -5.90 9.13 14.61
C LYS A 108 -4.97 9.94 15.50
N PRO A 109 -5.48 10.91 16.27
CA PRO A 109 -4.64 11.79 17.10
C PRO A 109 -3.70 11.05 18.06
N GLU A 110 -4.17 9.95 18.65
CA GLU A 110 -3.40 9.14 19.60
C GLU A 110 -2.24 8.36 18.97
N PHE A 111 -2.26 8.15 17.64
CA PHE A 111 -1.24 7.45 16.88
C PHE A 111 -0.48 8.35 15.90
N ALA A 112 -0.80 9.63 15.81
CA ALA A 112 -0.25 10.53 14.79
C ALA A 112 1.29 10.62 14.79
N GLU A 113 1.92 10.47 15.95
CA GLU A 113 3.37 10.50 16.10
C GLU A 113 3.99 9.11 16.27
N ASN A 114 3.18 8.02 16.21
CA ASN A 114 3.68 6.66 16.35
C ASN A 114 4.16 6.09 15.01
N PRO A 115 5.48 5.86 14.82
CA PRO A 115 6.00 5.34 13.55
C PRO A 115 5.45 3.95 13.18
N ASN A 116 5.06 3.12 14.15
CA ASN A 116 4.51 1.79 13.88
C ASN A 116 3.06 1.82 13.41
N ALA A 117 2.36 2.95 13.59
CA ALA A 117 1.02 3.19 13.05
C ALA A 117 1.03 3.77 11.61
N MET A 118 2.21 4.08 11.09
CA MET A 118 2.43 4.66 9.75
C MET A 118 2.67 3.57 8.70
N PHE A 119 2.80 3.98 7.44
CA PHE A 119 3.23 3.07 6.38
C PHE A 119 4.68 2.61 6.59
N VAL A 120 4.89 1.30 6.62
CA VAL A 120 6.21 0.65 6.71
C VAL A 120 6.79 0.60 5.32
N LEU A 121 7.70 1.51 4.98
CA LEU A 121 8.19 1.71 3.61
C LEU A 121 8.86 0.45 3.05
N TRP A 122 8.83 0.25 1.73
CA TRP A 122 9.40 -0.90 1.03
C TRP A 122 10.85 -1.22 1.45
N LYS A 123 11.68 -0.19 1.66
CA LYS A 123 13.10 -0.31 2.07
C LYS A 123 13.32 -0.46 3.58
N ASP A 124 12.26 -0.64 4.37
CA ASP A 124 12.37 -0.92 5.80
C ASP A 124 12.84 -2.36 6.02
N HIS A 125 13.90 -2.52 6.81
CA HIS A 125 14.52 -3.82 7.09
C HIS A 125 14.48 -4.16 8.59
N THR A 126 13.55 -3.62 9.35
CA THR A 126 13.42 -3.94 10.78
C THR A 126 13.01 -5.39 11.02
N ALA A 127 12.30 -6.02 10.08
CA ALA A 127 11.69 -7.35 10.21
C ALA A 127 12.59 -8.53 9.78
N VAL A 128 13.91 -8.45 9.96
CA VAL A 128 14.86 -9.49 9.53
C VAL A 128 14.62 -10.81 10.26
N LYS A 129 14.34 -10.75 11.57
CA LYS A 129 14.05 -11.93 12.39
C LYS A 129 12.78 -12.63 11.93
N GLU A 130 11.72 -11.88 11.70
CA GLU A 130 10.43 -12.39 11.27
C GLU A 130 10.51 -13.04 9.87
N ALA A 131 11.26 -12.43 8.96
CA ALA A 131 11.51 -13.01 7.64
C ALA A 131 12.27 -14.35 7.74
N ALA A 132 13.25 -14.45 8.63
CA ALA A 132 13.99 -15.71 8.85
C ALA A 132 13.05 -16.81 9.41
N GLU A 133 12.17 -16.49 10.35
CA GLU A 133 11.19 -17.41 10.93
C GLU A 133 10.17 -17.89 9.87
N ILE A 134 9.70 -16.99 8.99
CA ILE A 134 8.82 -17.35 7.86
C ILE A 134 9.52 -18.32 6.92
N ASN A 135 10.76 -18.03 6.54
CA ASN A 135 11.54 -18.92 5.68
C ASN A 135 11.74 -20.30 6.33
N GLU A 136 12.08 -20.35 7.61
CA GLU A 136 12.23 -21.62 8.33
C GLU A 136 10.92 -22.42 8.31
N ALA A 137 9.78 -21.76 8.55
CA ALA A 137 8.49 -22.43 8.55
C ALA A 137 8.09 -22.95 7.15
N CYS A 138 8.30 -22.16 6.10
CA CYS A 138 7.96 -22.53 4.73
C CYS A 138 8.86 -23.65 4.15
N HIS A 139 10.09 -23.77 4.63
CA HIS A 139 11.06 -24.73 4.11
C HIS A 139 11.23 -25.97 5.01
N LYS A 140 10.40 -26.17 6.02
CA LYS A 140 10.38 -27.41 6.80
C LYS A 140 10.02 -28.60 5.91
N GLU A 141 10.62 -29.74 6.17
CA GLU A 141 10.30 -30.98 5.46
C GLU A 141 8.79 -31.31 5.58
N GLY A 142 8.14 -31.49 4.43
CA GLY A 142 6.70 -31.76 4.35
C GLY A 142 5.80 -30.54 4.45
N ALA A 143 6.32 -29.33 4.65
CA ALA A 143 5.55 -28.09 4.63
C ALA A 143 5.22 -27.65 3.19
N VAL A 144 4.18 -26.86 3.05
CA VAL A 144 3.92 -26.12 1.81
C VAL A 144 4.86 -24.92 1.77
N ASP A 145 5.64 -24.81 0.70
CA ASP A 145 6.46 -23.62 0.47
C ASP A 145 5.63 -22.49 -0.13
N TYR A 146 5.14 -21.58 0.74
CA TYR A 146 4.38 -20.40 0.34
C TYR A 146 5.25 -19.33 -0.32
N THR A 147 6.57 -19.41 -0.22
CA THR A 147 7.52 -18.49 -0.86
C THR A 147 7.84 -18.84 -2.31
N ALA A 148 7.45 -20.03 -2.78
CA ALA A 148 7.83 -20.60 -4.07
C ALA A 148 7.56 -19.69 -5.27
N TYR A 149 6.50 -18.86 -5.22
CA TYR A 149 6.14 -17.91 -6.28
C TYR A 149 6.62 -16.48 -6.03
N GLU A 150 7.32 -16.26 -4.93
CA GLU A 150 7.94 -14.98 -4.55
C GLU A 150 9.47 -15.05 -4.60
N GLY A 151 10.00 -15.99 -5.37
CA GLY A 151 11.45 -16.22 -5.54
C GLY A 151 12.06 -17.24 -4.58
N GLY A 152 11.26 -17.93 -3.78
CA GLY A 152 11.69 -19.03 -2.90
C GLY A 152 12.37 -18.58 -1.60
N ILE A 153 12.41 -17.28 -1.31
CA ILE A 153 12.93 -16.70 -0.06
C ILE A 153 12.07 -15.51 0.31
N TYR A 154 11.60 -15.46 1.55
CA TYR A 154 10.84 -14.33 2.08
C TYR A 154 11.76 -13.23 2.60
N SER A 155 11.49 -11.98 2.20
CA SER A 155 12.32 -10.82 2.56
C SER A 155 11.77 -10.07 3.77
N SER A 156 12.68 -9.46 4.55
CA SER A 156 12.31 -8.50 5.60
C SER A 156 11.58 -7.25 5.08
N GLU A 157 11.66 -6.99 3.77
CA GLU A 157 10.93 -5.91 3.09
C GLU A 157 9.46 -6.23 2.84
N TRP A 158 9.00 -7.46 3.06
CA TRP A 158 7.71 -7.93 2.61
C TRP A 158 6.67 -7.99 3.72
N TRP A 159 5.43 -8.11 3.30
CA TRP A 159 4.20 -7.95 4.04
C TRP A 159 4.16 -8.65 5.41
N TRP A 160 4.20 -9.98 5.44
CA TRP A 160 4.03 -10.74 6.68
C TRP A 160 5.15 -10.50 7.68
N ALA A 161 6.38 -10.33 7.21
CA ALA A 161 7.50 -10.03 8.09
C ALA A 161 7.30 -8.68 8.78
N LYS A 162 6.91 -7.64 8.03
CA LYS A 162 6.64 -6.30 8.58
C LYS A 162 5.45 -6.28 9.52
N ILE A 163 4.36 -6.98 9.17
CA ILE A 163 3.18 -7.09 10.03
C ILE A 163 3.58 -7.73 11.36
N LEU A 164 4.20 -8.90 11.31
CA LEU A 164 4.57 -9.62 12.51
C LEU A 164 5.55 -8.83 13.39
N HIS A 165 6.51 -8.15 12.77
CA HIS A 165 7.44 -7.27 13.49
C HIS A 165 6.69 -6.17 14.26
N VAL A 166 5.81 -5.41 13.61
CA VAL A 166 5.06 -4.34 14.27
C VAL A 166 4.13 -4.88 15.36
N LEU A 167 3.45 -6.00 15.13
CA LEU A 167 2.58 -6.61 16.13
C LEU A 167 3.34 -7.06 17.39
N ARG A 168 4.61 -7.46 17.24
CA ARG A 168 5.49 -7.82 18.37
C ARG A 168 6.01 -6.59 19.10
N GLU A 169 6.37 -5.53 18.37
CA GLU A 169 7.02 -4.34 18.90
C GLU A 169 6.03 -3.36 19.57
N ASP A 170 4.76 -3.31 19.11
CA ASP A 170 3.84 -2.24 19.50
C ASP A 170 2.46 -2.78 19.90
N GLU A 171 2.25 -2.93 21.19
CA GLU A 171 1.00 -3.40 21.76
C GLU A 171 -0.18 -2.47 21.45
N ALA A 172 0.03 -1.14 21.49
CA ALA A 172 -1.04 -0.19 21.25
C ALA A 172 -1.52 -0.24 19.78
N VAL A 173 -0.60 -0.38 18.82
CA VAL A 173 -0.95 -0.59 17.41
C VAL A 173 -1.64 -1.93 17.22
N ARG A 174 -1.13 -3.00 17.84
CA ARG A 174 -1.74 -4.34 17.79
C ARG A 174 -3.19 -4.34 18.25
N ASP A 175 -3.46 -3.70 19.37
CA ASP A 175 -4.79 -3.69 20.00
C ASP A 175 -5.79 -2.80 19.24
N ALA A 176 -5.30 -1.75 18.57
CA ALA A 176 -6.13 -0.83 17.79
C ALA A 176 -6.34 -1.29 16.33
N ALA A 177 -5.49 -2.18 15.82
CA ALA A 177 -5.53 -2.60 14.43
C ALA A 177 -6.68 -3.56 14.15
N TYR A 178 -7.52 -3.19 13.18
CA TYR A 178 -8.51 -4.11 12.62
C TYR A 178 -7.91 -4.95 11.48
N SER A 179 -7.22 -4.30 10.54
CA SER A 179 -6.66 -4.93 9.35
C SER A 179 -5.37 -4.23 8.91
N VAL A 180 -4.84 -4.69 7.78
CA VAL A 180 -3.65 -4.09 7.15
C VAL A 180 -3.92 -3.84 5.68
N VAL A 181 -3.40 -2.75 5.13
CA VAL A 181 -3.53 -2.40 3.71
C VAL A 181 -2.17 -2.09 3.08
N GLU A 182 -2.00 -2.40 1.81
CA GLU A 182 -0.88 -1.90 1.00
C GLU A 182 -1.14 -0.47 0.55
N HIS A 183 -0.08 0.27 0.31
CA HIS A 183 -0.17 1.64 -0.20
C HIS A 183 -0.90 1.70 -1.55
N CYS A 184 -0.59 0.77 -2.47
CA CYS A 184 -1.26 0.69 -3.78
C CYS A 184 -2.75 0.40 -3.70
N ASP A 185 -3.22 -0.26 -2.63
CA ASP A 185 -4.64 -0.56 -2.41
C ASP A 185 -5.34 0.59 -1.69
N TRP A 186 -4.64 1.23 -0.75
CA TRP A 186 -5.20 2.30 0.06
C TRP A 186 -5.47 3.58 -0.72
N MET A 187 -4.56 3.99 -1.63
CA MET A 187 -4.74 5.22 -2.40
C MET A 187 -6.00 5.21 -3.28
N PRO A 188 -6.27 4.18 -4.08
CA PRO A 188 -7.53 4.07 -4.81
C PRO A 188 -8.75 4.02 -3.88
N ALA A 189 -8.69 3.28 -2.76
CA ALA A 189 -9.77 3.19 -1.79
C ALA A 189 -10.10 4.55 -1.18
N LEU A 190 -9.07 5.35 -0.84
CA LEU A 190 -9.22 6.70 -0.30
C LEU A 190 -10.00 7.60 -1.27
N ILE A 191 -9.58 7.67 -2.54
CA ILE A 191 -10.19 8.59 -3.51
C ILE A 191 -11.56 8.14 -4.00
N THR A 192 -11.87 6.85 -3.95
CA THR A 192 -13.19 6.31 -4.29
C THR A 192 -14.17 6.33 -3.10
N GLY A 193 -13.70 6.79 -1.93
CA GLY A 193 -14.54 6.93 -0.74
C GLY A 193 -14.89 5.61 -0.06
N CYS A 194 -14.09 4.56 -0.22
CA CYS A 194 -14.26 3.28 0.50
C CYS A 194 -14.24 3.53 2.02
N LYS A 195 -15.20 2.94 2.73
CA LYS A 195 -15.39 3.12 4.18
C LYS A 195 -15.34 1.82 4.98
N SER A 196 -14.79 0.77 4.39
CA SER A 196 -14.63 -0.54 5.03
C SER A 196 -13.30 -1.14 4.62
N ALA A 197 -12.49 -1.56 5.59
CA ALA A 197 -11.22 -2.22 5.34
C ALA A 197 -11.38 -3.53 4.52
N LYS A 198 -12.53 -4.20 4.66
CA LYS A 198 -12.87 -5.44 3.94
C LYS A 198 -13.22 -5.20 2.48
N ASP A 199 -13.74 -4.01 2.16
CA ASP A 199 -14.21 -3.67 0.81
C ASP A 199 -13.11 -3.03 -0.05
N ILE A 200 -11.91 -2.80 0.52
CA ILE A 200 -10.76 -2.31 -0.22
C ILE A 200 -10.35 -3.36 -1.26
N VAL A 201 -10.42 -2.97 -2.53
CA VAL A 201 -9.95 -3.82 -3.65
C VAL A 201 -8.44 -4.01 -3.55
N ARG A 202 -7.99 -5.26 -3.68
CA ARG A 202 -6.58 -5.63 -3.51
C ARG A 202 -5.90 -5.94 -4.83
N ALA A 203 -4.72 -5.36 -5.03
CA ALA A 203 -3.92 -5.59 -6.22
C ALA A 203 -3.30 -6.99 -6.22
N ARG A 204 -3.62 -7.78 -7.27
CA ARG A 204 -3.06 -9.13 -7.46
C ARG A 204 -1.54 -9.12 -7.57
N CYS A 205 -0.99 -8.10 -8.19
CA CYS A 205 0.46 -7.92 -8.32
C CYS A 205 1.13 -7.84 -6.94
N SER A 206 0.65 -6.99 -6.05
CA SER A 206 1.17 -6.84 -4.70
C SER A 206 0.97 -8.12 -3.87
N ALA A 207 -0.23 -8.70 -3.91
CA ALA A 207 -0.56 -9.92 -3.18
C ALA A 207 0.32 -11.10 -3.60
N GLY A 208 0.48 -11.33 -4.91
CA GLY A 208 1.26 -12.44 -5.45
C GLY A 208 2.77 -12.31 -5.35
N HIS A 209 3.30 -11.10 -5.13
CA HIS A 209 4.74 -10.87 -5.00
C HIS A 209 5.23 -10.65 -3.56
N LYS A 210 4.32 -10.36 -2.60
CA LYS A 210 4.71 -9.89 -1.27
C LYS A 210 3.94 -10.52 -0.11
N MET A 211 2.77 -11.19 -0.40
CA MET A 211 1.84 -11.63 0.65
C MET A 211 1.64 -13.15 0.67
N MET A 212 2.48 -13.90 -0.04
CA MET A 212 2.35 -15.35 -0.23
C MET A 212 0.96 -15.74 -0.80
N TRP A 213 0.33 -14.85 -1.57
CA TRP A 213 -0.95 -15.10 -2.22
C TRP A 213 -0.76 -15.86 -3.53
N HIS A 214 -1.46 -16.98 -3.69
CA HIS A 214 -1.48 -17.70 -4.97
C HIS A 214 -2.72 -18.56 -5.10
N GLU A 215 -3.23 -18.72 -6.32
CA GLU A 215 -4.43 -19.52 -6.64
C GLU A 215 -4.27 -21.01 -6.29
N LYS A 216 -3.04 -21.53 -6.33
CA LYS A 216 -2.73 -22.94 -6.04
C LYS A 216 -3.16 -23.38 -4.64
N TRP A 217 -3.14 -22.46 -3.66
CA TRP A 217 -3.61 -22.71 -2.29
C TRP A 217 -4.81 -21.83 -1.89
N GLY A 218 -5.51 -21.29 -2.89
CA GLY A 218 -6.76 -20.58 -2.69
C GLY A 218 -6.63 -19.17 -2.10
N GLY A 219 -5.54 -18.48 -2.37
CA GLY A 219 -5.34 -17.11 -1.93
C GLY A 219 -4.17 -16.91 -0.97
N LEU A 220 -4.36 -16.18 0.12
CA LEU A 220 -3.37 -16.06 1.21
C LEU A 220 -3.17 -17.39 1.93
N PRO A 221 -2.03 -17.60 2.64
CA PRO A 221 -1.84 -18.77 3.48
C PRO A 221 -3.03 -19.00 4.43
N PRO A 222 -3.42 -20.26 4.71
CA PRO A 222 -4.48 -20.57 5.66
C PRO A 222 -4.20 -20.00 7.06
N GLN A 223 -5.26 -19.72 7.82
CA GLN A 223 -5.12 -19.16 9.17
C GLN A 223 -4.25 -20.04 10.08
N GLU A 224 -4.36 -21.37 9.97
CA GLU A 224 -3.58 -22.31 10.77
C GLU A 224 -2.07 -22.16 10.53
N VAL A 225 -1.68 -21.84 9.30
CA VAL A 225 -0.27 -21.59 8.95
C VAL A 225 0.19 -20.27 9.55
N LEU A 226 -0.61 -19.21 9.45
CA LEU A 226 -0.30 -17.91 10.06
C LEU A 226 -0.20 -18.02 11.59
N SER A 227 -1.15 -18.69 12.22
CA SER A 227 -1.15 -18.95 13.67
C SER A 227 0.04 -19.79 14.13
N SER A 228 0.55 -20.68 13.28
CA SER A 228 1.75 -21.47 13.59
C SER A 228 3.05 -20.67 13.53
N LEU A 229 3.06 -19.55 12.78
CA LEU A 229 4.18 -18.61 12.78
C LEU A 229 4.20 -17.80 14.08
N ASP A 230 3.04 -17.25 14.46
CA ASP A 230 2.88 -16.51 15.72
C ASP A 230 1.39 -16.37 16.08
N PRO A 231 1.01 -16.62 17.37
CA PRO A 231 -0.36 -16.38 17.83
C PRO A 231 -0.88 -14.95 17.63
N LEU A 232 -0.01 -13.96 17.50
CA LEU A 232 -0.38 -12.57 17.16
C LEU A 232 -1.05 -12.44 15.79
N LEU A 233 -0.90 -13.43 14.93
CA LEU A 233 -1.57 -13.50 13.62
C LEU A 233 -2.94 -14.18 13.67
N ASP A 234 -3.40 -14.62 14.85
CA ASP A 234 -4.72 -15.26 14.99
C ASP A 234 -5.83 -14.31 14.55
N GLY A 235 -6.73 -14.83 13.69
CA GLY A 235 -7.86 -14.08 13.16
C GLY A 235 -7.51 -13.01 12.11
N TYR A 236 -6.25 -12.81 11.76
CA TYR A 236 -5.88 -11.83 10.72
C TYR A 236 -6.41 -12.23 9.34
N ARG A 237 -6.41 -13.53 9.01
CA ARG A 237 -6.89 -14.04 7.71
C ARG A 237 -8.32 -13.60 7.41
N ASP A 238 -9.19 -13.59 8.42
CA ASP A 238 -10.61 -13.22 8.29
C ASP A 238 -10.84 -11.71 8.19
N ARG A 239 -9.84 -10.92 8.56
CA ARG A 239 -9.86 -9.45 8.49
C ARG A 239 -9.15 -8.88 7.26
N LEU A 240 -8.52 -9.74 6.48
CA LEU A 240 -7.90 -9.42 5.20
C LEU A 240 -8.87 -9.67 4.04
N PHE A 241 -8.35 -9.99 2.89
CA PHE A 241 -9.09 -10.20 1.65
C PHE A 241 -9.08 -11.67 1.23
N THR A 242 -10.06 -12.06 0.42
CA THR A 242 -10.11 -13.36 -0.26
C THR A 242 -9.68 -13.23 -1.71
N ASP A 243 -10.17 -12.20 -2.39
CA ASP A 243 -10.01 -11.98 -3.81
C ASP A 243 -9.07 -10.83 -4.13
N THR A 244 -8.51 -10.85 -5.33
CA THR A 244 -7.61 -9.81 -5.84
C THR A 244 -8.01 -9.43 -7.26
N GLU A 245 -7.73 -8.18 -7.65
CA GLU A 245 -7.99 -7.69 -8.99
C GLU A 245 -6.71 -7.34 -9.73
N THR A 246 -6.77 -7.43 -11.04
CA THR A 246 -5.70 -7.03 -11.95
C THR A 246 -5.83 -5.54 -12.33
N ALA A 247 -4.71 -4.91 -12.72
CA ALA A 247 -4.65 -3.48 -12.99
C ALA A 247 -5.49 -3.01 -14.21
N ASP A 248 -6.04 -3.93 -15.00
CA ASP A 248 -6.97 -3.65 -16.09
C ASP A 248 -8.42 -3.44 -15.61
N LYS A 249 -8.70 -3.64 -14.32
CA LYS A 249 -10.01 -3.43 -13.70
C LYS A 249 -10.08 -2.06 -13.02
N ALA A 250 -11.18 -1.36 -13.25
CA ALA A 250 -11.48 -0.17 -12.49
C ALA A 250 -11.95 -0.56 -11.07
N VAL A 251 -11.36 0.06 -10.06
CA VAL A 251 -11.69 -0.22 -8.65
C VAL A 251 -12.81 0.67 -8.11
N GLY A 252 -13.22 1.70 -8.85
CA GLY A 252 -14.31 2.59 -8.47
C GLY A 252 -14.31 3.88 -9.28
N THR A 253 -15.15 4.83 -8.86
CA THR A 253 -15.25 6.17 -9.41
C THR A 253 -15.07 7.20 -8.30
N LEU A 254 -14.63 8.41 -8.66
CA LEU A 254 -14.62 9.51 -7.71
C LEU A 254 -16.05 9.81 -7.23
N PRO A 255 -16.26 10.04 -5.91
CA PRO A 255 -17.56 10.46 -5.41
C PRO A 255 -18.02 11.75 -6.09
N GLN A 256 -19.31 11.85 -6.40
CA GLN A 256 -19.90 13.13 -6.78
C GLN A 256 -20.14 13.95 -5.50
N GLU A 257 -19.75 15.22 -5.49
CA GLU A 257 -20.04 16.14 -4.40
C GLU A 257 -21.56 16.39 -4.24
#